data_27d6a0ffa267f687d12a1236ec6c4c48
#
_entry.id   27d6a0ffa267f687d12a1236ec6c4c48
#
_cell.length_a   1.000
_cell.length_b   1.000
_cell.length_c   1.000
_cell.angle_alpha   90.00
_cell.angle_beta   90.00
_cell.angle_gamma   90.00
#
_symmetry.space_group_name_H-M   'P 1'
#
loop_
_entity.id
_entity.type
_entity.pdbx_description
1 polymer ?
#
loop_
_entity_poly.entity_id
_entity_poly.type
_entity_poly.pdbx_seq_one_letter_code
_entity_poly.pdbx_strand_id
1 'polypeptide(L)'
;MQLLEKEHPQHTYFNTDVEELDISNQLAVEHFVAVNKIDGIVNCAAYTAVDKAESDKELATTLNTIAPAYLAAAVEKRGGWMIQISTDYVFDGTKHTPYVETDTPCPNSVYGSTKLAGELGVSKFCRQAMIIRTAWLYSTFGNNFVKTMIRLGREKTELGVIFDQIGTPTYARDLARVIFTAIEQGVKPGVYHFSNEGVISWYDFTKAIHRLAGISTCQVRPLHTSEYPTPANRPHYSVLDKTKLKQTYDIEVPYWEESLAECVKKLCSLSSL
;
A
#
# COMPACT_ATOMS: atom_id res chain seq x y z
N MET A 1 -0.67 -1.87 11.60
CA MET A 1 0.38 -1.65 12.62
C MET A 1 -0.17 -1.81 14.04
N GLN A 2 -1.01 -0.93 14.57
CA GLN A 2 -1.49 -0.93 15.98
C GLN A 2 -1.96 -2.30 16.54
N LEU A 3 -2.56 -3.18 15.72
CA LEU A 3 -2.96 -4.51 16.17
C LEU A 3 -1.77 -5.43 16.51
N LEU A 4 -0.61 -5.20 15.92
CA LEU A 4 0.59 -6.01 16.13
C LEU A 4 1.53 -5.41 17.17
N GLU A 5 1.32 -4.18 17.63
CA GLU A 5 2.16 -3.52 18.66
C GLU A 5 2.21 -4.31 19.97
N LYS A 6 1.11 -4.98 20.31
CA LYS A 6 1.04 -5.84 21.50
C LYS A 6 1.94 -7.08 21.40
N GLU A 7 2.28 -7.49 20.19
CA GLU A 7 3.18 -8.60 19.91
C GLU A 7 4.65 -8.17 19.99
N HIS A 8 4.92 -6.83 20.01
CA HIS A 8 6.25 -6.21 20.03
C HIS A 8 6.40 -5.17 21.15
N PRO A 9 6.22 -5.55 22.44
CA PRO A 9 6.14 -4.61 23.57
C PRO A 9 7.47 -3.92 23.92
N GLN A 10 8.59 -4.34 23.31
CA GLN A 10 9.93 -3.74 23.48
C GLN A 10 10.08 -2.37 22.82
N HIS A 11 9.15 -1.97 21.95
CA HIS A 11 9.16 -0.66 21.28
C HIS A 11 8.17 0.31 21.94
N THR A 12 8.48 1.61 21.86
CA THR A 12 7.53 2.69 22.18
C THR A 12 6.95 3.22 20.87
N TYR A 13 5.62 3.26 20.79
CA TYR A 13 4.90 3.64 19.57
C TYR A 13 4.25 5.00 19.71
N PHE A 14 4.40 5.83 18.68
CA PHE A 14 3.69 7.08 18.49
C PHE A 14 2.84 6.96 17.23
N ASN A 15 1.56 6.64 17.40
CA ASN A 15 0.61 6.55 16.30
C ASN A 15 0.02 7.94 16.07
N THR A 16 0.32 8.53 14.93
CA THR A 16 -0.10 9.88 14.57
C THR A 16 -0.94 9.87 13.31
N ASP A 17 -1.94 10.74 13.28
CA ASP A 17 -2.67 11.18 12.08
C ASP A 17 -2.50 12.69 11.94
N VAL A 18 -3.16 13.32 10.99
CA VAL A 18 -3.02 14.76 10.71
C VAL A 18 -3.33 15.65 11.91
N GLU A 19 -4.22 15.20 12.80
CA GLU A 19 -4.59 15.95 14.02
C GLU A 19 -3.44 16.01 15.05
N GLU A 20 -2.64 14.94 15.17
CA GLU A 20 -1.50 14.86 16.07
C GLU A 20 -0.21 15.40 15.42
N LEU A 21 -0.05 15.16 14.11
CA LEU A 21 1.15 15.56 13.36
C LEU A 21 0.81 15.81 11.90
N ASP A 22 0.67 17.08 11.52
CA ASP A 22 0.64 17.45 10.10
C ASP A 22 2.04 17.28 9.49
N ILE A 23 2.22 16.20 8.74
CA ILE A 23 3.50 15.87 8.09
C ILE A 23 3.88 16.82 6.95
N SER A 24 2.97 17.65 6.48
CA SER A 24 3.26 18.72 5.50
C SER A 24 3.96 19.93 6.13
N ASN A 25 3.94 20.05 7.46
CA ASN A 25 4.62 21.10 8.22
C ASN A 25 6.01 20.61 8.67
N GLN A 26 7.05 21.04 7.96
CA GLN A 26 8.43 20.65 8.26
C GLN A 26 8.84 20.93 9.71
N LEU A 27 8.51 22.09 10.25
CA LEU A 27 8.91 22.45 11.62
C LEU A 27 8.20 21.58 12.67
N ALA A 28 6.93 21.25 12.44
CA ALA A 28 6.19 20.34 13.31
C ALA A 28 6.82 18.95 13.30
N VAL A 29 7.18 18.43 12.13
CA VAL A 29 7.86 17.13 11.97
C VAL A 29 9.20 17.11 12.69
N GLU A 30 10.06 18.13 12.47
CA GLU A 30 11.37 18.21 13.11
C GLU A 30 11.24 18.30 14.65
N HIS A 31 10.30 19.11 15.13
CA HIS A 31 10.03 19.23 16.56
C HIS A 31 9.55 17.93 17.19
N PHE A 32 8.56 17.28 16.55
CA PHE A 32 7.98 16.00 17.01
C PHE A 32 9.04 14.92 17.12
N VAL A 33 9.85 14.73 16.07
CA VAL A 33 10.93 13.74 16.02
C VAL A 33 11.99 14.00 17.09
N ALA A 34 12.37 15.27 17.31
CA ALA A 34 13.39 15.64 18.29
C ALA A 34 12.90 15.44 19.74
N VAL A 35 11.71 15.97 20.09
CA VAL A 35 11.18 15.94 21.46
C VAL A 35 10.86 14.51 21.90
N ASN A 36 10.25 13.72 21.02
CA ASN A 36 9.89 12.33 21.33
C ASN A 36 11.03 11.36 21.12
N LYS A 37 12.22 11.84 20.71
CA LYS A 37 13.43 11.02 20.48
C LYS A 37 13.18 9.84 19.52
N ILE A 38 12.44 10.11 18.42
CA ILE A 38 12.06 9.08 17.44
C ILE A 38 13.31 8.49 16.79
N ASP A 39 13.45 7.17 16.85
CA ASP A 39 14.55 6.41 16.26
C ASP A 39 14.19 5.79 14.91
N GLY A 40 12.90 5.66 14.62
CA GLY A 40 12.42 5.11 13.36
C GLY A 40 11.04 5.63 12.97
N ILE A 41 10.80 5.76 11.67
CA ILE A 41 9.53 6.22 11.12
C ILE A 41 9.00 5.18 10.12
N VAL A 42 7.75 4.75 10.30
CA VAL A 42 6.99 4.00 9.29
C VAL A 42 5.96 4.95 8.69
N ASN A 43 6.22 5.46 7.50
CA ASN A 43 5.30 6.36 6.83
C ASN A 43 4.28 5.59 5.98
N CYS A 44 3.04 5.51 6.49
CA CYS A 44 1.88 4.98 5.78
C CYS A 44 0.96 6.09 5.23
N ALA A 45 1.22 7.35 5.56
CA ALA A 45 0.43 8.48 5.10
C ALA A 45 0.72 8.76 3.62
N ALA A 46 -0.33 8.99 2.85
CA ALA A 46 -0.24 9.33 1.43
C ALA A 46 -1.57 9.88 0.90
N TYR A 47 -1.49 10.66 -0.16
CA TYR A 47 -2.65 10.97 -1.00
C TYR A 47 -2.92 9.76 -1.91
N THR A 48 -3.96 8.98 -1.62
CA THR A 48 -4.25 7.70 -2.29
C THR A 48 -5.45 7.74 -3.24
N ALA A 49 -6.13 8.88 -3.36
CA ALA A 49 -7.25 9.05 -4.29
C ALA A 49 -6.72 9.22 -5.73
N VAL A 50 -6.38 8.09 -6.37
CA VAL A 50 -5.66 8.01 -7.66
C VAL A 50 -6.29 8.89 -8.74
N ASP A 51 -7.61 8.77 -8.95
CA ASP A 51 -8.32 9.56 -9.97
C ASP A 51 -8.39 11.05 -9.62
N LYS A 52 -8.59 11.39 -8.35
CA LYS A 52 -8.63 12.77 -7.88
C LYS A 52 -7.26 13.45 -7.94
N ALA A 53 -6.17 12.70 -7.82
CA ALA A 53 -4.82 13.24 -7.94
C ALA A 53 -4.57 13.92 -9.29
N GLU A 54 -5.25 13.49 -10.37
CA GLU A 54 -5.12 14.13 -11.70
C GLU A 54 -5.57 15.60 -11.70
N SER A 55 -6.53 15.95 -10.84
CA SER A 55 -7.03 17.34 -10.65
C SER A 55 -6.48 18.03 -9.41
N ASP A 56 -5.95 17.29 -8.41
CA ASP A 56 -5.47 17.80 -7.12
C ASP A 56 -3.96 17.57 -6.96
N LYS A 57 -3.21 17.98 -7.99
CA LYS A 57 -1.75 17.72 -8.09
C LYS A 57 -0.93 18.33 -6.97
N GLU A 58 -1.31 19.51 -6.50
CA GLU A 58 -0.59 20.22 -5.43
C GLU A 58 -0.64 19.46 -4.11
N LEU A 59 -1.84 19.04 -3.69
CA LEU A 59 -1.98 18.26 -2.47
C LEU A 59 -1.34 16.88 -2.60
N ALA A 60 -1.50 16.21 -3.76
CA ALA A 60 -0.83 14.95 -4.05
C ALA A 60 0.70 15.09 -3.98
N THR A 61 1.27 16.18 -4.53
CA THR A 61 2.71 16.46 -4.44
C THR A 61 3.14 16.74 -3.00
N THR A 62 2.38 17.53 -2.27
CA THR A 62 2.68 17.84 -0.86
C THR A 62 2.75 16.57 -0.03
N LEU A 63 1.73 15.70 -0.10
CA LEU A 63 1.62 14.53 0.77
C LEU A 63 2.47 13.34 0.28
N ASN A 64 2.66 13.18 -1.02
CA ASN A 64 3.39 12.03 -1.56
C ASN A 64 4.88 12.29 -1.81
N THR A 65 5.29 13.57 -1.97
CA THR A 65 6.67 13.92 -2.31
C THR A 65 7.35 14.72 -1.21
N ILE A 66 6.75 15.85 -0.80
CA ILE A 66 7.38 16.80 0.11
C ILE A 66 7.38 16.28 1.54
N ALA A 67 6.23 15.87 2.06
CA ALA A 67 6.09 15.37 3.42
C ALA A 67 6.99 14.16 3.73
N PRO A 68 7.10 13.11 2.86
CA PRO A 68 8.07 12.04 3.07
C PRO A 68 9.52 12.51 3.16
N ALA A 69 9.90 13.54 2.39
CA ALA A 69 11.24 14.11 2.44
C ALA A 69 11.51 14.82 3.79
N TYR A 70 10.51 15.50 4.36
CA TYR A 70 10.63 16.10 5.70
C TYR A 70 10.81 15.05 6.79
N LEU A 71 10.02 13.96 6.74
CA LEU A 71 10.13 12.83 7.67
C LEU A 71 11.53 12.19 7.58
N ALA A 72 12.01 11.94 6.35
CA ALA A 72 13.32 11.35 6.09
C ALA A 72 14.45 12.22 6.65
N ALA A 73 14.42 13.54 6.36
CA ALA A 73 15.43 14.48 6.86
C ALA A 73 15.40 14.60 8.40
N ALA A 74 14.23 14.58 9.01
CA ALA A 74 14.09 14.69 10.45
C ALA A 74 14.66 13.47 11.18
N VAL A 75 14.36 12.24 10.72
CA VAL A 75 14.85 11.02 11.36
C VAL A 75 16.36 10.82 11.09
N GLU A 76 16.87 11.19 9.92
CA GLU A 76 18.30 11.15 9.60
C GLU A 76 19.12 12.03 10.55
N LYS A 77 18.65 13.23 10.94
CA LYS A 77 19.30 14.11 11.92
C LYS A 77 19.54 13.41 13.26
N ARG A 78 18.78 12.36 13.56
CA ARG A 78 18.94 11.54 14.77
C ARG A 78 19.74 10.26 14.54
N GLY A 79 20.19 9.99 13.30
CA GLY A 79 20.80 8.73 12.92
C GLY A 79 19.85 7.55 12.89
N GLY A 80 18.54 7.83 12.75
CA GLY A 80 17.48 6.81 12.74
C GLY A 80 17.23 6.23 11.34
N TRP A 81 16.12 5.47 11.22
CA TRP A 81 15.73 4.79 9.98
C TRP A 81 14.30 5.18 9.56
N MET A 82 13.99 4.91 8.29
CA MET A 82 12.64 5.14 7.75
C MET A 82 12.18 3.99 6.88
N ILE A 83 10.91 3.56 7.05
CA ILE A 83 10.21 2.69 6.11
C ILE A 83 9.13 3.53 5.41
N GLN A 84 9.25 3.65 4.09
CA GLN A 84 8.30 4.38 3.25
C GLN A 84 7.43 3.42 2.47
N ILE A 85 6.11 3.52 2.62
CA ILE A 85 5.17 2.75 1.78
C ILE A 85 4.98 3.48 0.45
N SER A 86 5.25 2.76 -0.65
CA SER A 86 5.09 3.21 -2.03
C SER A 86 4.11 2.32 -2.80
N THR A 87 4.12 2.38 -4.12
CA THR A 87 3.09 1.80 -4.99
C THR A 87 3.67 1.14 -6.24
N ASP A 88 2.94 0.19 -6.78
CA ASP A 88 3.12 -0.39 -8.11
C ASP A 88 2.87 0.61 -9.26
N TYR A 89 2.13 1.71 -9.02
CA TYR A 89 1.88 2.78 -10.01
C TYR A 89 3.14 3.56 -10.41
N VAL A 90 4.29 3.27 -9.85
CA VAL A 90 5.57 3.78 -10.35
C VAL A 90 5.96 3.14 -11.67
N PHE A 91 5.31 2.06 -12.09
CA PHE A 91 5.52 1.37 -13.36
C PHE A 91 4.42 1.69 -14.37
N ASP A 92 4.75 1.59 -15.66
CA ASP A 92 3.85 1.88 -16.78
C ASP A 92 2.83 0.77 -17.09
N GLY A 93 3.05 -0.44 -16.60
CA GLY A 93 2.17 -1.57 -16.82
C GLY A 93 2.35 -2.28 -18.17
N THR A 94 3.46 -2.06 -18.88
CA THR A 94 3.71 -2.61 -20.23
C THR A 94 4.41 -3.98 -20.21
N LYS A 95 4.98 -4.39 -19.08
CA LYS A 95 5.60 -5.72 -18.93
C LYS A 95 4.55 -6.84 -18.93
N HIS A 96 5.00 -8.04 -19.19
CA HIS A 96 4.25 -9.30 -19.09
C HIS A 96 4.92 -10.31 -18.14
N THR A 97 5.93 -9.85 -17.42
CA THR A 97 6.63 -10.57 -16.34
C THR A 97 6.63 -9.69 -15.09
N PRO A 98 6.70 -10.26 -13.88
CA PRO A 98 6.73 -9.47 -12.65
C PRO A 98 7.81 -8.39 -12.67
N TYR A 99 7.46 -7.21 -12.19
CA TYR A 99 8.40 -6.11 -12.03
C TYR A 99 9.36 -6.41 -10.88
N VAL A 100 10.65 -6.25 -11.13
CA VAL A 100 11.72 -6.32 -10.13
C VAL A 100 12.14 -4.91 -9.69
N GLU A 101 12.80 -4.78 -8.54
CA GLU A 101 13.15 -3.48 -7.97
C GLU A 101 14.15 -2.68 -8.82
N THR A 102 14.87 -3.37 -9.72
CA THR A 102 15.82 -2.77 -10.67
C THR A 102 15.18 -2.33 -11.99
N ASP A 103 13.92 -2.66 -12.23
CA ASP A 103 13.20 -2.14 -13.40
C ASP A 103 13.06 -0.61 -13.30
N THR A 104 13.26 0.06 -14.43
CA THR A 104 13.17 1.53 -14.49
C THR A 104 11.72 1.97 -14.28
N PRO A 105 11.42 2.79 -13.25
CA PRO A 105 10.09 3.34 -13.07
C PRO A 105 9.69 4.27 -14.24
N CYS A 106 8.44 4.18 -14.67
CA CYS A 106 7.85 4.99 -15.73
C CYS A 106 6.36 5.25 -15.43
N PRO A 107 6.03 6.08 -14.43
CA PRO A 107 4.64 6.27 -13.99
C PRO A 107 3.80 7.00 -15.03
N ASN A 108 2.55 6.55 -15.24
CA ASN A 108 1.58 7.09 -16.20
C ASN A 108 0.46 7.91 -15.54
N SER A 109 0.58 8.24 -14.26
CA SER A 109 -0.41 9.01 -13.49
C SER A 109 0.27 10.00 -12.55
N VAL A 110 -0.46 11.03 -12.13
CA VAL A 110 0.00 11.98 -11.11
C VAL A 110 0.29 11.27 -9.79
N TYR A 111 -0.58 10.33 -9.39
CA TYR A 111 -0.36 9.51 -8.21
C TYR A 111 0.98 8.78 -8.27
N GLY A 112 1.22 8.00 -9.33
CA GLY A 112 2.47 7.26 -9.51
C GLY A 112 3.70 8.17 -9.55
N SER A 113 3.62 9.30 -10.28
CA SER A 113 4.72 10.27 -10.39
C SER A 113 5.07 10.92 -9.06
N THR A 114 4.06 11.32 -8.27
CA THR A 114 4.28 11.94 -6.95
C THR A 114 4.81 10.95 -5.92
N LYS A 115 4.36 9.68 -5.96
CA LYS A 115 4.88 8.61 -5.12
C LYS A 115 6.35 8.30 -5.45
N LEU A 116 6.69 8.20 -6.75
CA LEU A 116 8.08 8.00 -7.19
C LEU A 116 9.00 9.15 -6.75
N ALA A 117 8.54 10.40 -6.90
CA ALA A 117 9.30 11.55 -6.42
C ALA A 117 9.52 11.51 -4.90
N GLY A 118 8.56 10.98 -4.15
CA GLY A 118 8.70 10.71 -2.71
C GLY A 118 9.74 9.65 -2.40
N GLU A 119 9.79 8.53 -3.16
CA GLU A 119 10.86 7.51 -3.02
C GLU A 119 12.25 8.14 -3.18
N LEU A 120 12.42 8.95 -4.21
CA LEU A 120 13.68 9.65 -4.48
C LEU A 120 14.06 10.63 -3.37
N GLY A 121 13.08 11.38 -2.85
CA GLY A 121 13.28 12.29 -1.71
C GLY A 121 13.70 11.55 -0.46
N VAL A 122 13.00 10.47 -0.11
CA VAL A 122 13.31 9.64 1.06
C VAL A 122 14.72 9.03 0.94
N SER A 123 15.06 8.44 -0.21
CA SER A 123 16.39 7.87 -0.45
C SER A 123 17.52 8.92 -0.39
N LYS A 124 17.22 10.17 -0.79
CA LYS A 124 18.18 11.27 -0.75
C LYS A 124 18.45 11.77 0.67
N PHE A 125 17.44 11.81 1.53
CA PHE A 125 17.52 12.46 2.84
C PHE A 125 17.65 11.50 4.01
N CYS A 126 17.47 10.18 3.84
CA CYS A 126 17.68 9.18 4.88
C CYS A 126 18.50 8.02 4.35
N ARG A 127 19.69 7.80 4.91
CA ARG A 127 20.60 6.72 4.50
C ARG A 127 20.07 5.34 4.87
N GLN A 128 19.35 5.24 5.99
CA GLN A 128 18.73 4.00 6.46
C GLN A 128 17.25 3.95 6.05
N ALA A 129 16.97 4.23 4.76
CA ALA A 129 15.63 4.20 4.23
C ALA A 129 15.31 2.89 3.49
N MET A 130 14.23 2.23 3.91
CA MET A 130 13.61 1.12 3.21
C MET A 130 12.33 1.61 2.52
N ILE A 131 12.22 1.40 1.22
CA ILE A 131 11.02 1.72 0.45
C ILE A 131 10.33 0.42 0.10
N ILE A 132 9.04 0.28 0.44
CA ILE A 132 8.23 -0.89 0.10
C ILE A 132 7.17 -0.47 -0.91
N ARG A 133 7.32 -0.89 -2.18
CA ARG A 133 6.27 -0.77 -3.19
C ARG A 133 5.27 -1.89 -2.97
N THR A 134 3.99 -1.52 -2.90
CA THR A 134 2.88 -2.46 -2.70
C THR A 134 1.75 -2.18 -3.69
N ALA A 135 0.80 -3.10 -3.81
CA ALA A 135 -0.31 -3.01 -4.75
C ALA A 135 -1.63 -3.43 -4.09
N TRP A 136 -2.75 -2.87 -4.51
CA TRP A 136 -4.11 -3.31 -4.21
C TRP A 136 -4.36 -3.57 -2.72
N LEU A 137 -3.93 -2.61 -1.88
CA LEU A 137 -3.97 -2.73 -0.42
C LEU A 137 -5.41 -2.77 0.09
N TYR A 138 -5.72 -3.76 0.92
CA TYR A 138 -7.02 -3.90 1.58
C TYR A 138 -6.88 -4.31 3.05
N SER A 139 -7.92 -4.03 3.83
CA SER A 139 -7.96 -4.39 5.25
C SER A 139 -9.40 -4.45 5.78
N THR A 140 -9.54 -4.83 7.04
CA THR A 140 -10.80 -4.70 7.78
C THR A 140 -11.12 -3.24 8.16
N PHE A 141 -10.15 -2.33 8.05
CA PHE A 141 -10.25 -0.91 8.40
C PHE A 141 -10.39 -0.03 7.15
N GLY A 142 -10.88 1.18 7.36
CA GLY A 142 -11.00 2.20 6.30
C GLY A 142 -11.88 1.76 5.13
N ASN A 143 -11.86 2.54 4.05
CA ASN A 143 -12.51 2.21 2.79
C ASN A 143 -11.54 1.49 1.87
N ASN A 144 -11.96 0.39 1.26
CA ASN A 144 -11.15 -0.36 0.31
C ASN A 144 -12.02 -1.20 -0.64
N PHE A 145 -11.39 -1.77 -1.65
CA PHE A 145 -12.06 -2.53 -2.70
C PHE A 145 -12.86 -3.73 -2.15
N VAL A 146 -12.31 -4.49 -1.20
CA VAL A 146 -12.99 -5.67 -0.62
C VAL A 146 -14.32 -5.27 0.03
N LYS A 147 -14.31 -4.24 0.88
CA LYS A 147 -15.52 -3.74 1.53
C LYS A 147 -16.54 -3.19 0.52
N THR A 148 -16.05 -2.50 -0.51
CA THR A 148 -16.89 -1.99 -1.59
C THR A 148 -17.56 -3.12 -2.36
N MET A 149 -16.83 -4.18 -2.73
CA MET A 149 -17.40 -5.32 -3.44
C MET A 149 -18.39 -6.12 -2.59
N ILE A 150 -18.13 -6.28 -1.29
CA ILE A 150 -19.12 -6.90 -0.38
C ILE A 150 -20.40 -6.07 -0.32
N ARG A 151 -20.31 -4.75 -0.15
CA ARG A 151 -21.47 -3.87 -0.10
C ARG A 151 -22.26 -3.90 -1.41
N LEU A 152 -21.59 -3.65 -2.53
CA LEU A 152 -22.25 -3.63 -3.85
C LEU A 152 -22.84 -5.00 -4.23
N GLY A 153 -22.19 -6.10 -3.88
CA GLY A 153 -22.70 -7.44 -4.13
C GLY A 153 -23.96 -7.78 -3.33
N ARG A 154 -24.19 -7.12 -2.19
CA ARG A 154 -25.43 -7.25 -1.41
C ARG A 154 -26.54 -6.33 -1.91
N GLU A 155 -26.18 -5.19 -2.50
CA GLU A 155 -27.12 -4.15 -2.95
C GLU A 155 -27.58 -4.35 -4.40
N LYS A 156 -26.76 -4.97 -5.27
CA LYS A 156 -27.01 -5.05 -6.71
C LYS A 156 -27.16 -6.49 -7.18
N THR A 157 -27.91 -6.67 -8.26
CA THR A 157 -28.07 -7.97 -8.94
C THR A 157 -26.99 -8.24 -9.96
N GLU A 158 -26.31 -7.19 -10.46
CA GLU A 158 -25.20 -7.30 -11.42
C GLU A 158 -24.12 -6.24 -11.14
N LEU A 159 -22.85 -6.62 -11.34
CA LEU A 159 -21.68 -5.76 -11.30
C LEU A 159 -20.75 -6.04 -12.49
N GLY A 160 -20.36 -4.99 -13.21
CA GLY A 160 -19.27 -5.05 -14.17
C GLY A 160 -17.93 -4.77 -13.48
N VAL A 161 -16.93 -5.63 -13.67
CA VAL A 161 -15.59 -5.48 -13.07
C VAL A 161 -14.51 -5.78 -14.08
N ILE A 162 -13.46 -4.95 -14.11
CA ILE A 162 -12.35 -5.02 -15.05
C ILE A 162 -11.59 -6.34 -14.90
N PHE A 163 -11.34 -7.04 -16.01
CA PHE A 163 -10.61 -8.30 -16.03
C PHE A 163 -9.23 -8.22 -16.71
N ASP A 164 -8.95 -7.16 -17.45
CA ASP A 164 -7.70 -6.95 -18.21
C ASP A 164 -6.68 -6.04 -17.50
N GLN A 165 -6.89 -5.77 -16.22
CA GLN A 165 -5.88 -5.22 -15.32
C GLN A 165 -5.42 -6.31 -14.35
N ILE A 166 -4.14 -6.66 -14.45
CA ILE A 166 -3.54 -7.81 -13.77
C ILE A 166 -2.56 -7.33 -12.69
N GLY A 167 -2.75 -7.81 -11.48
CA GLY A 167 -1.93 -7.45 -10.33
C GLY A 167 -2.01 -8.50 -9.23
N THR A 168 -1.65 -8.08 -8.01
CA THR A 168 -1.78 -8.94 -6.83
C THR A 168 -2.28 -8.11 -5.65
N PRO A 169 -3.34 -8.54 -4.95
CA PRO A 169 -3.80 -7.85 -3.75
C PRO A 169 -2.83 -7.99 -2.60
N THR A 170 -2.84 -7.00 -1.71
CA THR A 170 -2.05 -6.99 -0.48
C THR A 170 -2.95 -6.84 0.74
N TYR A 171 -2.95 -7.82 1.62
CA TYR A 171 -3.59 -7.69 2.92
C TYR A 171 -2.72 -6.85 3.85
N ALA A 172 -3.24 -5.73 4.32
CA ALA A 172 -2.48 -4.77 5.13
C ALA A 172 -1.88 -5.39 6.42
N ARG A 173 -2.49 -6.45 6.96
CA ARG A 173 -1.93 -7.18 8.12
C ARG A 173 -0.65 -7.91 7.77
N ASP A 174 -0.57 -8.50 6.57
CA ASP A 174 0.64 -9.21 6.12
C ASP A 174 1.75 -8.20 5.82
N LEU A 175 1.44 -7.07 5.19
CA LEU A 175 2.40 -5.96 5.03
C LEU A 175 2.91 -5.46 6.39
N ALA A 176 2.01 -5.31 7.38
CA ALA A 176 2.41 -4.89 8.72
C ALA A 176 3.35 -5.90 9.39
N ARG A 177 3.11 -7.22 9.24
CA ARG A 177 4.03 -8.27 9.73
C ARG A 177 5.42 -8.13 9.11
N VAL A 178 5.49 -7.92 7.79
CA VAL A 178 6.76 -7.70 7.08
C VAL A 178 7.49 -6.46 7.61
N ILE A 179 6.77 -5.37 7.86
CA ILE A 179 7.33 -4.15 8.45
C ILE A 179 7.92 -4.45 9.84
N PHE A 180 7.19 -5.16 10.71
CA PHE A 180 7.71 -5.55 12.02
C PHE A 180 8.92 -6.48 11.92
N THR A 181 8.90 -7.46 11.02
CA THR A 181 10.07 -8.31 10.75
C THR A 181 11.30 -7.48 10.35
N ALA A 182 11.10 -6.47 9.48
CA ALA A 182 12.20 -5.58 9.07
C ALA A 182 12.71 -4.73 10.25
N ILE A 183 11.85 -4.27 11.14
CA ILE A 183 12.25 -3.52 12.35
C ILE A 183 13.05 -4.42 13.29
N GLU A 184 12.57 -5.63 13.59
CA GLU A 184 13.22 -6.58 14.52
C GLU A 184 14.58 -7.08 14.02
N GLN A 185 14.70 -7.35 12.71
CA GLN A 185 15.96 -7.82 12.11
C GLN A 185 16.91 -6.69 11.70
N GLY A 186 16.49 -5.43 11.92
CA GLY A 186 17.19 -4.23 11.47
C GLY A 186 16.79 -3.84 10.04
N VAL A 187 16.35 -2.59 9.90
CA VAL A 187 15.92 -2.03 8.61
C VAL A 187 17.11 -1.98 7.64
N LYS A 188 17.01 -2.71 6.53
CA LYS A 188 18.02 -2.74 5.48
C LYS A 188 17.64 -1.75 4.37
N PRO A 189 18.48 -0.75 4.07
CA PRO A 189 18.13 0.29 3.11
C PRO A 189 17.98 -0.25 1.69
N GLY A 190 17.11 0.40 0.92
CA GLY A 190 16.84 0.08 -0.49
C GLY A 190 15.37 -0.02 -0.83
N VAL A 191 15.10 -0.30 -2.10
CA VAL A 191 13.74 -0.54 -2.61
C VAL A 191 13.43 -2.03 -2.53
N TYR A 192 12.23 -2.34 -2.09
CA TYR A 192 11.68 -3.69 -1.96
C TYR A 192 10.24 -3.72 -2.49
N HIS A 193 9.82 -4.88 -2.94
CA HIS A 193 8.46 -5.13 -3.37
C HIS A 193 7.74 -6.04 -2.38
N PHE A 194 6.47 -5.74 -2.08
CA PHE A 194 5.60 -6.61 -1.30
C PHE A 194 4.16 -6.58 -1.80
N SER A 195 3.61 -7.74 -2.08
CA SER A 195 2.19 -8.07 -2.18
C SER A 195 2.02 -9.52 -1.72
N ASN A 196 0.79 -9.99 -1.51
CA ASN A 196 0.59 -11.43 -1.30
C ASN A 196 1.04 -12.24 -2.52
N GLU A 197 1.22 -13.56 -2.41
CA GLU A 197 1.55 -14.40 -3.57
C GLU A 197 0.34 -14.61 -4.49
N GLY A 198 0.58 -14.84 -5.77
CA GLY A 198 -0.43 -15.06 -6.80
C GLY A 198 -0.57 -13.90 -7.77
N VAL A 199 -1.38 -14.12 -8.82
CA VAL A 199 -1.61 -13.16 -9.91
C VAL A 199 -3.07 -13.27 -10.33
N ILE A 200 -3.80 -12.15 -10.33
CA ILE A 200 -5.24 -12.11 -10.63
C ILE A 200 -5.64 -10.79 -11.29
N SER A 201 -6.88 -10.76 -11.82
CA SER A 201 -7.56 -9.53 -12.22
C SER A 201 -8.47 -9.00 -11.10
N TRP A 202 -8.97 -7.75 -11.25
CA TRP A 202 -10.00 -7.22 -10.35
C TRP A 202 -11.30 -8.05 -10.41
N TYR A 203 -11.61 -8.61 -11.59
CA TYR A 203 -12.73 -9.51 -11.77
C TYR A 203 -12.59 -10.78 -10.92
N ASP A 204 -11.42 -11.46 -11.00
CA ASP A 204 -11.14 -12.65 -10.20
C ASP A 204 -11.20 -12.33 -8.70
N PHE A 205 -10.63 -11.19 -8.31
CA PHE A 205 -10.68 -10.73 -6.92
C PHE A 205 -12.12 -10.55 -6.44
N THR A 206 -12.97 -9.92 -7.24
CA THR A 206 -14.39 -9.74 -6.91
C THR A 206 -15.14 -11.07 -6.81
N LYS A 207 -14.89 -12.01 -7.71
CA LYS A 207 -15.47 -13.36 -7.67
C LYS A 207 -15.11 -14.08 -6.37
N ALA A 208 -13.85 -14.02 -5.96
CA ALA A 208 -13.39 -14.60 -4.70
C ALA A 208 -14.01 -13.91 -3.47
N ILE A 209 -14.07 -12.57 -3.47
CA ILE A 209 -14.72 -11.79 -2.40
C ILE A 209 -16.17 -12.23 -2.23
N HIS A 210 -16.95 -12.29 -3.31
CA HIS A 210 -18.36 -12.68 -3.25
C HIS A 210 -18.52 -14.13 -2.75
N ARG A 211 -17.72 -15.06 -3.26
CA ARG A 211 -17.75 -16.45 -2.81
C ARG A 211 -17.45 -16.57 -1.31
N LEU A 212 -16.40 -15.92 -0.83
CA LEU A 212 -16.00 -15.96 0.59
C LEU A 212 -17.00 -15.25 1.51
N ALA A 213 -17.69 -14.22 1.01
CA ALA A 213 -18.72 -13.49 1.75
C ALA A 213 -20.12 -14.12 1.65
N GLY A 214 -20.28 -15.25 0.96
CA GLY A 214 -21.57 -15.95 0.77
C GLY A 214 -22.57 -15.17 -0.12
N ILE A 215 -22.07 -14.32 -1.02
CA ILE A 215 -22.91 -13.50 -1.92
C ILE A 215 -23.13 -14.28 -3.21
N SER A 216 -24.36 -14.75 -3.43
CA SER A 216 -24.78 -15.51 -4.63
C SER A 216 -25.79 -14.76 -5.51
N THR A 217 -26.34 -13.65 -5.02
CA THR A 217 -27.44 -12.91 -5.66
C THR A 217 -26.95 -11.89 -6.70
N CYS A 218 -25.66 -11.57 -6.70
CA CYS A 218 -25.07 -10.58 -7.61
C CYS A 218 -24.21 -11.28 -8.68
N GLN A 219 -24.60 -11.13 -9.94
CA GLN A 219 -23.82 -11.60 -11.08
C GLN A 219 -22.62 -10.65 -11.32
N VAL A 220 -21.39 -11.18 -11.32
CA VAL A 220 -20.21 -10.39 -11.68
C VAL A 220 -19.87 -10.65 -13.14
N ARG A 221 -19.84 -9.60 -13.96
CA ARG A 221 -19.55 -9.64 -15.39
C ARG A 221 -18.15 -9.02 -15.65
N PRO A 222 -17.30 -9.65 -16.47
CA PRO A 222 -16.01 -9.07 -16.85
C PRO A 222 -16.23 -7.86 -17.77
N LEU A 223 -15.41 -6.80 -17.56
CA LEU A 223 -15.33 -5.62 -18.40
C LEU A 223 -13.91 -5.43 -18.88
N HIS A 224 -13.73 -4.92 -20.10
CA HIS A 224 -12.45 -4.36 -20.54
C HIS A 224 -12.20 -2.99 -19.89
N THR A 225 -10.95 -2.61 -19.73
CA THR A 225 -10.56 -1.26 -19.26
C THR A 225 -11.22 -0.16 -20.10
N SER A 226 -11.35 -0.36 -21.41
CA SER A 226 -11.99 0.58 -22.34
C SER A 226 -13.49 0.81 -22.06
N GLU A 227 -14.17 -0.13 -21.40
CA GLU A 227 -15.59 -0.01 -21.03
C GLU A 227 -15.80 0.76 -19.71
N TYR A 228 -14.71 1.05 -18.98
CA TYR A 228 -14.76 1.76 -17.70
C TYR A 228 -13.68 2.87 -17.67
N PRO A 229 -13.87 3.96 -18.43
CA PRO A 229 -12.89 5.05 -18.49
C PRO A 229 -12.75 5.72 -17.11
N THR A 230 -11.51 5.98 -16.72
CA THR A 230 -11.15 6.66 -15.47
C THR A 230 -10.20 7.82 -15.74
N PRO A 231 -10.20 8.89 -14.89
CA PRO A 231 -9.30 10.03 -15.06
C PRO A 231 -7.82 9.65 -15.06
N ALA A 232 -7.41 8.74 -14.16
CA ALA A 232 -6.05 8.25 -14.10
C ALA A 232 -5.86 6.99 -14.97
N ASN A 233 -4.72 6.93 -15.66
CA ASN A 233 -4.29 5.72 -16.34
C ASN A 233 -3.85 4.66 -15.33
N ARG A 234 -4.46 3.48 -15.41
CA ARG A 234 -4.11 2.33 -14.58
C ARG A 234 -3.24 1.35 -15.35
N PRO A 235 -2.18 0.80 -14.75
CA PRO A 235 -1.34 -0.20 -15.42
C PRO A 235 -2.15 -1.45 -15.75
N HIS A 236 -2.00 -1.98 -16.98
CA HIS A 236 -2.59 -3.27 -17.35
C HIS A 236 -1.95 -4.44 -16.60
N TYR A 237 -0.67 -4.34 -16.29
CA TYR A 237 0.07 -5.34 -15.56
C TYR A 237 0.92 -4.67 -14.46
N SER A 238 0.69 -5.05 -13.21
CA SER A 238 1.40 -4.45 -12.06
C SER A 238 1.90 -5.47 -11.04
N VAL A 239 2.09 -6.72 -11.47
CA VAL A 239 2.60 -7.79 -10.60
C VAL A 239 4.03 -7.46 -10.16
N LEU A 240 4.27 -7.52 -8.86
CA LEU A 240 5.57 -7.25 -8.24
C LEU A 240 6.29 -8.56 -7.91
N ASP A 241 7.56 -8.67 -8.26
CA ASP A 241 8.44 -9.74 -7.77
C ASP A 241 8.86 -9.43 -6.32
N LYS A 242 8.75 -10.41 -5.44
CA LYS A 242 9.04 -10.28 -3.99
C LYS A 242 10.31 -11.03 -3.57
N THR A 243 11.05 -11.58 -4.53
CA THR A 243 12.21 -12.43 -4.26
C THR A 243 13.25 -11.74 -3.39
N LYS A 244 13.57 -10.48 -3.68
CA LYS A 244 14.53 -9.69 -2.90
C LYS A 244 14.10 -9.56 -1.44
N LEU A 245 12.85 -9.21 -1.18
CA LEU A 245 12.34 -9.06 0.18
C LEU A 245 12.36 -10.39 0.94
N LYS A 246 11.89 -11.46 0.31
CA LYS A 246 11.86 -12.82 0.87
C LYS A 246 13.26 -13.29 1.26
N GLN A 247 14.24 -13.11 0.39
CA GLN A 247 15.65 -13.49 0.65
C GLN A 247 16.32 -12.60 1.70
N THR A 248 15.97 -11.30 1.73
CA THR A 248 16.60 -10.34 2.65
C THR A 248 16.21 -10.59 4.10
N TYR A 249 14.97 -10.99 4.35
CA TYR A 249 14.39 -11.13 5.69
C TYR A 249 13.98 -12.56 6.04
N ASP A 250 14.28 -13.52 5.17
CA ASP A 250 13.93 -14.94 5.35
C ASP A 250 12.44 -15.14 5.70
N ILE A 251 11.57 -14.59 4.85
CA ILE A 251 10.12 -14.63 5.07
C ILE A 251 9.38 -15.40 3.99
N GLU A 252 8.31 -16.07 4.40
CA GLU A 252 7.29 -16.59 3.51
C GLU A 252 6.17 -15.57 3.35
N VAL A 253 5.65 -15.45 2.11
CA VAL A 253 4.55 -14.56 1.79
C VAL A 253 3.28 -15.39 1.59
N PRO A 254 2.20 -15.11 2.34
CA PRO A 254 0.95 -15.86 2.19
C PRO A 254 0.34 -15.72 0.79
N TYR A 255 -0.36 -16.77 0.33
CA TYR A 255 -1.15 -16.70 -0.89
C TYR A 255 -2.34 -15.73 -0.71
N TRP A 256 -2.61 -14.92 -1.74
CA TRP A 256 -3.57 -13.82 -1.66
C TRP A 256 -4.97 -14.25 -1.21
N GLU A 257 -5.42 -15.44 -1.61
CA GLU A 257 -6.77 -15.92 -1.28
C GLU A 257 -6.90 -16.36 0.17
N GLU A 258 -5.84 -16.90 0.77
CA GLU A 258 -5.79 -17.25 2.19
C GLU A 258 -5.92 -15.98 3.05
N SER A 259 -5.15 -14.95 2.71
CA SER A 259 -5.21 -13.64 3.36
C SER A 259 -6.57 -12.95 3.17
N LEU A 260 -7.17 -13.09 1.98
CA LEU A 260 -8.51 -12.60 1.71
C LEU A 260 -9.56 -13.31 2.56
N ALA A 261 -9.48 -14.65 2.67
CA ALA A 261 -10.40 -15.44 3.50
C ALA A 261 -10.36 -15.01 4.97
N GLU A 262 -9.17 -14.76 5.52
CA GLU A 262 -9.03 -14.21 6.88
C GLU A 262 -9.70 -12.85 7.02
N CYS A 263 -9.48 -11.94 6.07
CA CYS A 263 -10.05 -10.60 6.08
C CYS A 263 -11.58 -10.64 5.99
N VAL A 264 -12.13 -11.38 5.03
CA VAL A 264 -13.59 -11.48 4.81
C VAL A 264 -14.27 -12.12 6.02
N LYS A 265 -13.70 -13.17 6.61
CA LYS A 265 -14.22 -13.79 7.85
C LYS A 265 -14.36 -12.76 8.96
N LYS A 266 -13.35 -11.90 9.18
CA LYS A 266 -13.40 -10.82 10.19
C LYS A 266 -14.46 -9.78 9.85
N LEU A 267 -14.57 -9.37 8.57
CA LEU A 267 -15.59 -8.40 8.16
C LEU A 267 -17.01 -8.92 8.36
N CYS A 268 -17.27 -10.18 8.03
CA CYS A 268 -18.59 -10.79 8.20
C CYS A 268 -18.94 -10.97 9.69
N SER A 269 -17.97 -11.31 10.55
CA SER A 269 -18.22 -11.43 12.01
C SER A 269 -18.53 -10.08 12.66
N LEU A 270 -17.93 -8.98 12.19
CA LEU A 270 -18.21 -7.62 12.68
C LEU A 270 -19.57 -7.08 12.20
N SER A 271 -20.10 -7.60 11.10
CA SER A 271 -21.42 -7.20 10.57
C SER A 271 -22.60 -7.95 11.21
N SER A 272 -22.31 -8.92 12.08
CA SER A 272 -23.28 -9.75 12.81
C SER A 272 -23.53 -9.24 14.23
N LEU A 273 -22.91 -8.18 14.65
CA LEU A 273 -23.08 -7.43 15.90
C LEU A 273 -23.81 -6.10 15.62
#